data_c12ee9db035915049ba743f9faa9648a
#
_entry.id   c12ee9db035915049ba743f9faa9648a
#
_cell.length_a   1.000
_cell.length_b   1.000
_cell.length_c   1.000
_cell.angle_alpha   90.00
_cell.angle_beta   90.00
_cell.angle_gamma   90.00
#
_symmetry.space_group_name_H-M   'P 1'
#
loop_
_entity.id
_entity.type
_entity.pdbx_description
1 polymer ?
#
loop_
_entity_poly.entity_id
_entity_poly.type
_entity_poly.pdbx_seq_one_letter_code
_entity_poly.pdbx_strand_id
1 'polypeptide(L)'
;MNNNIKIICDSLSDVNKEYLQQYDIDVVPLTLILNGKEYRDGIDIEPEEFYKILREENAHPKTSQATYAQFKEVFDKYTKEGKTILYISGSAAATGTCQSAIMAKIDIEGDIYIYDTNNLTFGSGFFVVKAAEMIKEGKTIEEVFKALDEIKEKYVLMFTVDTLEYLKKGGRISSTKAAVGSLLNIKPILEVKDGLVSQVGQARGKKNVTNKMIECIKEELGDDIEQDEVYIGYSDDLKEREKLTEIAKEVFKPKKIEYFIVGTCIGAHSGPGVGGILVFKK
;
A
#
# COMPACT_ATOMS: atom_id res chain seq x y z
N MET A 1 26.80 3.76 -10.83
CA MET A 1 25.66 3.24 -10.03
C MET A 1 25.96 3.55 -8.57
N ASN A 2 25.05 4.21 -7.89
CA ASN A 2 25.25 4.56 -6.47
C ASN A 2 24.97 3.30 -5.61
N ASN A 3 25.87 2.32 -5.67
CA ASN A 3 25.75 1.02 -4.98
C ASN A 3 25.80 1.12 -3.45
N ASN A 4 25.84 2.35 -2.91
CA ASN A 4 26.00 2.60 -1.47
C ASN A 4 24.67 2.84 -0.75
N ILE A 5 23.54 2.92 -1.46
CA ILE A 5 22.23 3.13 -0.84
C ILE A 5 21.47 1.81 -0.80
N LYS A 6 21.09 1.37 0.40
CA LYS A 6 20.20 0.24 0.62
C LYS A 6 18.77 0.73 0.83
N ILE A 7 17.85 0.25 0.00
CA ILE A 7 16.42 0.56 0.16
C ILE A 7 15.79 -0.51 1.04
N ILE A 8 15.00 -0.05 2.00
CA ILE A 8 14.23 -0.88 2.91
C ILE A 8 12.79 -0.37 2.89
N CYS A 9 11.81 -1.26 2.92
CA CYS A 9 10.43 -0.92 3.18
C CYS A 9 9.84 -1.82 4.28
N ASP A 10 8.62 -1.60 4.69
CA ASP A 10 7.86 -2.53 5.51
C ASP A 10 6.80 -3.26 4.67
N SER A 11 6.25 -4.33 5.21
CA SER A 11 5.31 -5.18 4.47
C SER A 11 3.95 -4.53 4.19
N LEU A 12 3.64 -3.36 4.78
CA LEU A 12 2.44 -2.60 4.41
C LEU A 12 2.49 -2.04 2.99
N SER A 13 3.67 -2.04 2.37
CA SER A 13 3.87 -1.52 1.02
C SER A 13 3.49 -2.52 -0.05
N ASP A 14 3.29 -3.80 0.29
CA ASP A 14 2.86 -4.86 -0.64
C ASP A 14 3.66 -4.88 -1.96
N VAL A 15 4.98 -4.60 -1.89
CA VAL A 15 5.86 -4.58 -3.06
C VAL A 15 6.00 -5.98 -3.63
N ASN A 16 5.77 -6.15 -4.92
CA ASN A 16 5.91 -7.43 -5.61
C ASN A 16 7.33 -8.01 -5.49
N LYS A 17 7.43 -9.33 -5.37
CA LYS A 17 8.70 -10.04 -5.20
C LYS A 17 9.69 -9.76 -6.33
N GLU A 18 9.21 -9.55 -7.55
CA GLU A 18 10.01 -9.19 -8.72
C GLU A 18 10.73 -7.87 -8.51
N TYR A 19 10.04 -6.83 -8.00
CA TYR A 19 10.66 -5.53 -7.70
C TYR A 19 11.63 -5.60 -6.52
N LEU A 20 11.28 -6.37 -5.47
CA LEU A 20 12.19 -6.59 -4.33
C LEU A 20 13.52 -7.16 -4.79
N GLN A 21 13.49 -8.16 -5.69
CA GLN A 21 14.68 -8.79 -6.26
C GLN A 21 15.41 -7.87 -7.23
N GLN A 22 14.69 -7.21 -8.16
CA GLN A 22 15.25 -6.35 -9.20
C GLN A 22 16.04 -5.16 -8.64
N TYR A 23 15.60 -4.63 -7.50
CA TYR A 23 16.18 -3.43 -6.89
C TYR A 23 16.90 -3.71 -5.56
N ASP A 24 17.06 -4.96 -5.16
CA ASP A 24 17.66 -5.38 -3.89
C ASP A 24 17.02 -4.66 -2.70
N ILE A 25 15.69 -4.70 -2.59
CA ILE A 25 14.91 -4.08 -1.52
C ILE A 25 14.68 -5.08 -0.40
N ASP A 26 15.04 -4.73 0.84
CA ASP A 26 14.69 -5.54 2.01
C ASP A 26 13.34 -5.10 2.59
N VAL A 27 12.59 -6.07 3.11
CA VAL A 27 11.29 -5.84 3.74
C VAL A 27 11.36 -6.16 5.22
N VAL A 28 10.95 -5.22 6.06
CA VAL A 28 10.73 -5.48 7.50
C VAL A 28 9.28 -5.91 7.69
N PRO A 29 9.04 -7.19 8.05
CA PRO A 29 7.69 -7.72 8.11
C PRO A 29 6.95 -7.24 9.36
N LEU A 30 5.68 -6.88 9.20
CA LEU A 30 4.73 -6.78 10.28
C LEU A 30 4.32 -8.21 10.73
N THR A 31 3.62 -8.29 11.85
CA THR A 31 3.08 -9.57 12.33
C THR A 31 1.58 -9.64 12.09
N LEU A 32 1.15 -10.68 11.39
CA LEU A 32 -0.25 -11.10 11.31
C LEU A 32 -0.55 -12.07 12.45
N ILE A 33 -1.65 -11.87 13.17
CA ILE A 33 -2.17 -12.78 14.17
C ILE A 33 -3.49 -13.35 13.64
N LEU A 34 -3.49 -14.63 13.30
CA LEU A 34 -4.63 -15.33 12.72
C LEU A 34 -4.92 -16.61 13.50
N ASN A 35 -6.14 -16.75 14.00
CA ASN A 35 -6.56 -17.92 14.81
C ASN A 35 -5.63 -18.21 15.99
N GLY A 36 -5.07 -17.15 16.63
CA GLY A 36 -4.16 -17.26 17.79
C GLY A 36 -2.72 -17.62 17.44
N LYS A 37 -2.38 -17.76 16.16
CA LYS A 37 -1.01 -18.00 15.69
C LYS A 37 -0.45 -16.73 15.06
N GLU A 38 0.84 -16.47 15.28
CA GLU A 38 1.59 -15.36 14.70
C GLU A 38 2.28 -15.78 13.40
N TYR A 39 2.26 -14.89 12.41
CA TYR A 39 2.91 -15.06 11.11
C TYR A 39 3.63 -13.77 10.75
N ARG A 40 4.83 -13.87 10.19
CA ARG A 40 5.50 -12.74 9.55
C ARG A 40 4.86 -12.51 8.17
N ASP A 41 4.33 -11.31 7.98
CA ASP A 41 3.61 -10.92 6.77
C ASP A 41 4.50 -11.05 5.51
N GLY A 42 4.00 -11.74 4.48
CA GLY A 42 4.72 -12.00 3.23
C GLY A 42 5.88 -13.00 3.33
N ILE A 43 6.09 -13.65 4.51
CA ILE A 43 7.14 -14.63 4.74
C ILE A 43 6.54 -15.98 5.14
N ASP A 44 5.73 -16.02 6.21
CA ASP A 44 5.21 -17.26 6.79
C ASP A 44 3.83 -17.64 6.24
N ILE A 45 3.15 -16.71 5.57
CA ILE A 45 1.84 -16.91 4.95
C ILE A 45 1.73 -16.03 3.69
N GLU A 46 1.25 -16.62 2.61
CA GLU A 46 1.00 -15.91 1.36
C GLU A 46 -0.44 -15.33 1.35
N PRO A 47 -0.69 -14.24 0.60
CA PRO A 47 -2.01 -13.64 0.51
C PRO A 47 -3.11 -14.61 0.07
N GLU A 48 -2.84 -15.52 -0.86
CA GLU A 48 -3.80 -16.49 -1.36
C GLU A 48 -4.33 -17.41 -0.23
N GLU A 49 -3.44 -17.95 0.60
CA GLU A 49 -3.81 -18.80 1.75
C GLU A 49 -4.60 -17.98 2.78
N PHE A 50 -4.15 -16.79 3.09
CA PHE A 50 -4.79 -15.88 4.04
C PHE A 50 -6.23 -15.56 3.62
N TYR A 51 -6.45 -15.11 2.38
CA TYR A 51 -7.79 -14.77 1.90
C TYR A 51 -8.71 -15.97 1.79
N LYS A 52 -8.18 -17.16 1.48
CA LYS A 52 -8.94 -18.40 1.52
C LYS A 52 -9.48 -18.66 2.94
N ILE A 53 -8.64 -18.54 3.96
CA ILE A 53 -9.07 -18.68 5.38
C ILE A 53 -10.14 -17.64 5.71
N LEU A 54 -9.99 -16.38 5.30
CA LEU A 54 -11.01 -15.35 5.55
C LEU A 54 -12.36 -15.64 4.87
N ARG A 55 -12.35 -16.30 3.71
CA ARG A 55 -13.58 -16.66 2.98
C ARG A 55 -14.27 -17.91 3.55
N GLU A 56 -13.50 -18.89 3.99
CA GLU A 56 -13.98 -20.18 4.44
C GLU A 56 -14.27 -20.23 5.95
N GLU A 57 -13.55 -19.44 6.73
CA GLU A 57 -13.65 -19.40 8.18
C GLU A 57 -14.13 -18.02 8.65
N ASN A 58 -14.84 -17.95 9.75
CA ASN A 58 -15.20 -16.67 10.39
C ASN A 58 -14.01 -16.13 11.20
N ALA A 59 -12.84 -16.03 10.56
CA ALA A 59 -11.61 -15.62 11.19
C ALA A 59 -11.58 -14.10 11.46
N HIS A 60 -11.02 -13.72 12.60
CA HIS A 60 -10.83 -12.33 12.99
C HIS A 60 -9.33 -12.02 13.12
N PRO A 61 -8.64 -11.73 12.01
CA PRO A 61 -7.22 -11.43 12.03
C PRO A 61 -6.94 -10.13 12.77
N LYS A 62 -5.76 -10.05 13.37
CA LYS A 62 -5.19 -8.85 13.97
C LYS A 62 -3.77 -8.65 13.45
N THR A 63 -3.23 -7.46 13.62
CA THR A 63 -1.85 -7.17 13.24
C THR A 63 -1.09 -6.52 14.38
N SER A 64 0.23 -6.70 14.37
CA SER A 64 1.16 -5.95 15.19
C SER A 64 2.19 -5.27 14.29
N GLN A 65 2.58 -4.06 14.66
CA GLN A 65 3.58 -3.28 13.94
C GLN A 65 4.94 -3.98 13.91
N ALA A 66 5.76 -3.65 12.91
CA ALA A 66 7.18 -4.00 12.96
C ALA A 66 7.85 -3.29 14.15
N THR A 67 8.71 -4.03 14.84
CA THR A 67 9.25 -3.62 16.14
C THR A 67 10.55 -2.84 16.00
N TYR A 68 10.91 -2.08 17.04
CA TYR A 68 12.22 -1.46 17.18
C TYR A 68 13.36 -2.47 16.98
N ALA A 69 13.25 -3.68 17.54
CA ALA A 69 14.31 -4.69 17.46
C ALA A 69 14.55 -5.15 16.00
N GLN A 70 13.49 -5.34 15.22
CA GLN A 70 13.60 -5.70 13.81
C GLN A 70 14.28 -4.59 12.99
N PHE A 71 13.90 -3.32 13.21
CA PHE A 71 14.56 -2.20 12.54
C PHE A 71 16.01 -2.04 12.99
N LYS A 72 16.30 -2.19 14.29
CA LYS A 72 17.65 -2.12 14.79
C LYS A 72 18.55 -3.17 14.14
N GLU A 73 18.08 -4.40 14.03
CA GLU A 73 18.84 -5.49 13.40
C GLU A 73 19.16 -5.17 11.93
N VAL A 74 18.17 -4.78 11.15
CA VAL A 74 18.36 -4.52 9.72
C VAL A 74 19.17 -3.25 9.45
N PHE A 75 18.98 -2.19 10.25
CA PHE A 75 19.76 -0.95 10.12
C PHE A 75 21.21 -1.17 10.55
N ASP A 76 21.46 -1.80 11.69
CA ASP A 76 22.81 -2.16 12.16
C ASP A 76 23.58 -2.99 11.11
N LYS A 77 22.92 -3.93 10.45
CA LYS A 77 23.52 -4.74 9.39
C LYS A 77 24.11 -3.86 8.30
N TYR A 78 23.29 -2.98 7.72
CA TYR A 78 23.69 -2.23 6.54
C TYR A 78 24.58 -1.01 6.86
N THR A 79 24.41 -0.37 8.01
CA THR A 79 25.34 0.72 8.42
C THR A 79 26.72 0.18 8.74
N LYS A 80 26.85 -1.03 9.31
CA LYS A 80 28.16 -1.71 9.51
C LYS A 80 28.83 -2.11 8.19
N GLU A 81 28.03 -2.31 7.12
CA GLU A 81 28.55 -2.50 5.76
C GLU A 81 28.96 -1.17 5.09
N GLY A 82 28.81 -0.04 5.78
CA GLY A 82 29.09 1.31 5.27
C GLY A 82 28.03 1.82 4.29
N LYS A 83 26.82 1.23 4.26
CA LYS A 83 25.74 1.67 3.39
C LYS A 83 24.93 2.79 4.02
N THR A 84 24.46 3.70 3.18
CA THR A 84 23.38 4.63 3.50
C THR A 84 22.05 3.90 3.37
N ILE A 85 21.15 4.07 4.33
CA ILE A 85 19.83 3.43 4.33
C ILE A 85 18.76 4.43 3.91
N LEU A 86 17.91 4.04 2.97
CA LEU A 86 16.67 4.72 2.63
C LEU A 86 15.50 3.82 2.99
N TYR A 87 14.84 4.10 4.10
CA TYR A 87 13.63 3.41 4.52
C TYR A 87 12.39 4.16 4.02
N ILE A 88 11.58 3.50 3.20
CA ILE A 88 10.28 4.00 2.70
C ILE A 88 9.18 3.31 3.50
N SER A 89 8.52 4.07 4.35
CA SER A 89 7.51 3.57 5.29
C SER A 89 6.10 3.57 4.69
N GLY A 90 5.30 2.59 5.03
CA GLY A 90 3.86 2.72 5.00
C GLY A 90 3.38 3.81 5.98
N SER A 91 2.09 4.17 5.93
CA SER A 91 1.54 5.31 6.68
C SER A 91 1.80 5.25 8.19
N ALA A 92 2.47 6.25 8.72
CA ALA A 92 2.67 6.45 10.15
C ALA A 92 1.35 6.72 10.90
N ALA A 93 0.32 7.22 10.23
CA ALA A 93 -1.01 7.44 10.83
C ALA A 93 -1.77 6.12 11.05
N ALA A 94 -1.49 5.09 10.24
CA ALA A 94 -2.18 3.79 10.31
C ALA A 94 -1.48 2.79 11.26
N THR A 95 -0.17 2.95 11.49
CA THR A 95 0.63 2.01 12.28
C THR A 95 1.78 2.70 13.00
N GLY A 96 2.22 2.13 14.11
CA GLY A 96 3.44 2.57 14.82
C GLY A 96 4.75 2.08 14.18
N THR A 97 4.71 1.43 13.02
CA THR A 97 5.90 0.86 12.36
C THR A 97 6.94 1.93 12.02
N CYS A 98 6.52 3.06 11.43
CA CYS A 98 7.41 4.19 11.15
C CYS A 98 8.08 4.74 12.43
N GLN A 99 7.31 4.85 13.52
CA GLN A 99 7.85 5.29 14.81
C GLN A 99 8.88 4.31 15.37
N SER A 100 8.67 2.99 15.20
CA SER A 100 9.66 1.96 15.57
C SER A 100 10.98 2.14 14.82
N ALA A 101 10.92 2.46 13.53
CA ALA A 101 12.10 2.72 12.70
C ALA A 101 12.82 4.03 13.15
N ILE A 102 12.08 5.08 13.44
CA ILE A 102 12.64 6.35 13.95
C ILE A 102 13.37 6.12 15.27
N MET A 103 12.80 5.34 16.18
CA MET A 103 13.45 5.01 17.45
C MET A 103 14.72 4.17 17.24
N ALA A 104 14.69 3.20 16.32
CA ALA A 104 15.86 2.41 16.00
C ALA A 104 17.00 3.26 15.39
N LYS A 105 16.66 4.20 14.52
CA LYS A 105 17.63 5.14 13.92
C LYS A 105 18.40 5.95 14.97
N ILE A 106 17.77 6.36 16.06
CA ILE A 106 18.40 7.19 17.09
C ILE A 106 19.59 6.45 17.76
N ASP A 107 19.51 5.13 17.86
CA ASP A 107 20.50 4.28 18.55
C ASP A 107 21.54 3.67 17.61
N ILE A 108 21.64 4.16 16.38
CA ILE A 108 22.54 3.62 15.35
C ILE A 108 23.37 4.75 14.73
N GLU A 109 24.68 4.55 14.68
CA GLU A 109 25.59 5.42 13.95
C GLU A 109 25.54 5.07 12.46
N GLY A 110 25.25 6.07 11.61
CA GLY A 110 25.21 5.91 10.17
C GLY A 110 24.14 6.79 9.51
N ASP A 111 24.17 6.81 8.18
CA ASP A 111 23.26 7.61 7.38
C ASP A 111 21.96 6.84 7.12
N ILE A 112 20.92 7.17 7.87
CA ILE A 112 19.61 6.56 7.76
C ILE A 112 18.57 7.64 7.44
N TYR A 113 17.88 7.49 6.32
CA TYR A 113 16.82 8.38 5.86
C TYR A 113 15.50 7.64 5.89
N ILE A 114 14.45 8.29 6.37
CA ILE A 114 13.12 7.72 6.51
C ILE A 114 12.13 8.60 5.77
N TYR A 115 11.33 8.00 4.88
CA TYR A 115 10.29 8.67 4.13
C TYR A 115 8.94 8.00 4.42
N ASP A 116 7.99 8.76 4.99
CA ASP A 116 6.62 8.30 5.19
C ASP A 116 5.81 8.57 3.91
N THR A 117 5.36 7.50 3.26
CA THR A 117 4.51 7.63 2.07
C THR A 117 3.14 8.22 2.38
N ASN A 118 2.74 8.20 3.65
CA ASN A 118 1.39 8.55 4.09
C ASN A 118 0.32 7.72 3.35
N ASN A 119 0.70 6.50 2.94
CA ASN A 119 -0.12 5.63 2.12
C ASN A 119 -0.01 4.17 2.55
N LEU A 120 -0.82 3.31 1.96
CA LEU A 120 -0.95 1.90 2.30
C LEU A 120 -0.95 1.04 1.03
N THR A 121 -0.58 -0.24 1.17
CA THR A 121 -0.60 -1.24 0.11
C THR A 121 0.06 -0.73 -1.19
N PHE A 122 -0.53 -0.95 -2.34
CA PHE A 122 0.03 -0.54 -3.64
C PHE A 122 0.25 0.97 -3.77
N GLY A 123 -0.47 1.80 -3.02
CA GLY A 123 -0.19 3.23 -2.91
C GLY A 123 1.17 3.52 -2.27
N SER A 124 1.57 2.76 -1.22
CA SER A 124 2.91 2.83 -0.64
C SER A 124 3.94 2.11 -1.50
N GLY A 125 3.62 0.90 -2.00
CA GLY A 125 4.50 0.11 -2.85
C GLY A 125 4.97 0.84 -4.11
N PHE A 126 4.07 1.62 -4.70
CA PHE A 126 4.41 2.49 -5.81
C PHE A 126 5.56 3.46 -5.46
N PHE A 127 5.50 4.13 -4.29
CA PHE A 127 6.57 5.04 -3.85
C PHE A 127 7.89 4.30 -3.62
N VAL A 128 7.85 3.08 -3.08
CA VAL A 128 9.05 2.24 -2.91
C VAL A 128 9.71 1.96 -4.25
N VAL A 129 8.93 1.53 -5.25
CA VAL A 129 9.44 1.22 -6.59
C VAL A 129 10.00 2.47 -7.27
N LYS A 130 9.29 3.62 -7.21
CA LYS A 130 9.77 4.88 -7.79
C LYS A 130 11.05 5.39 -7.13
N ALA A 131 11.18 5.28 -5.81
CA ALA A 131 12.43 5.59 -5.12
C ALA A 131 13.59 4.69 -5.63
N ALA A 132 13.33 3.39 -5.79
CA ALA A 132 14.32 2.44 -6.26
C ALA A 132 14.76 2.71 -7.72
N GLU A 133 13.82 3.05 -8.60
CA GLU A 133 14.11 3.47 -9.97
C GLU A 133 15.04 4.69 -9.98
N MET A 134 14.70 5.74 -9.23
CA MET A 134 15.49 6.98 -9.14
C MET A 134 16.90 6.76 -8.55
N ILE A 135 17.03 5.94 -7.50
CA ILE A 135 18.35 5.59 -6.94
C ILE A 135 19.18 4.82 -7.96
N LYS A 136 18.58 3.89 -8.72
CA LYS A 136 19.27 3.16 -9.80
C LYS A 136 19.72 4.08 -10.93
N GLU A 137 18.98 5.16 -11.20
CA GLU A 137 19.35 6.22 -12.15
C GLU A 137 20.46 7.15 -11.60
N GLY A 138 20.85 7.01 -10.34
CA GLY A 138 21.93 7.77 -9.73
C GLY A 138 21.49 9.06 -9.03
N LYS A 139 20.20 9.24 -8.77
CA LYS A 139 19.66 10.36 -7.98
C LYS A 139 20.14 10.31 -6.54
N THR A 140 20.30 11.48 -5.93
CA THR A 140 20.55 11.62 -4.50
C THR A 140 19.26 11.40 -3.69
N ILE A 141 19.40 11.17 -2.38
CA ILE A 141 18.23 10.99 -1.50
C ILE A 141 17.36 12.25 -1.46
N GLU A 142 17.96 13.43 -1.48
CA GLU A 142 17.26 14.72 -1.51
C GLU A 142 16.46 14.89 -2.79
N GLU A 143 17.04 14.50 -3.95
CA GLU A 143 16.33 14.51 -5.24
C GLU A 143 15.16 13.51 -5.25
N VAL A 144 15.37 12.33 -4.64
CA VAL A 144 14.32 11.31 -4.49
C VAL A 144 13.18 11.85 -3.63
N PHE A 145 13.48 12.41 -2.44
CA PHE A 145 12.44 12.95 -1.56
C PHE A 145 11.63 14.04 -2.23
N LYS A 146 12.31 14.98 -2.90
CA LYS A 146 11.63 16.05 -3.66
C LYS A 146 10.71 15.47 -4.73
N ALA A 147 11.17 14.51 -5.51
CA ALA A 147 10.37 13.89 -6.55
C ALA A 147 9.16 13.10 -5.98
N LEU A 148 9.37 12.38 -4.85
CA LEU A 148 8.28 11.67 -4.20
C LEU A 148 7.23 12.63 -3.61
N ASP A 149 7.64 13.80 -3.08
CA ASP A 149 6.72 14.83 -2.59
C ASP A 149 5.90 15.42 -3.76
N GLU A 150 6.53 15.69 -4.91
CA GLU A 150 5.82 16.15 -6.12
C GLU A 150 4.81 15.11 -6.62
N ILE A 151 5.16 13.82 -6.59
CA ILE A 151 4.26 12.72 -6.95
C ILE A 151 3.10 12.63 -5.96
N LYS A 152 3.37 12.81 -4.66
CA LYS A 152 2.35 12.74 -3.59
C LYS A 152 1.20 13.72 -3.80
N GLU A 153 1.45 14.87 -4.41
CA GLU A 153 0.44 15.87 -4.73
C GLU A 153 -0.38 15.53 -5.99
N LYS A 154 0.10 14.59 -6.80
CA LYS A 154 -0.45 14.30 -8.12
C LYS A 154 -1.19 12.97 -8.23
N TYR A 155 -0.89 11.98 -7.38
CA TYR A 155 -1.57 10.70 -7.52
C TYR A 155 -3.04 10.77 -7.10
N VAL A 156 -3.85 9.94 -7.76
CA VAL A 156 -5.25 9.66 -7.40
C VAL A 156 -5.38 8.16 -7.21
N LEU A 157 -5.67 7.75 -5.98
CA LEU A 157 -5.86 6.34 -5.63
C LEU A 157 -7.25 6.14 -5.08
N MET A 158 -8.04 5.33 -5.77
CA MET A 158 -9.37 4.95 -5.30
C MET A 158 -9.53 3.44 -5.31
N PHE A 159 -10.23 2.94 -4.32
CA PHE A 159 -10.46 1.52 -4.15
C PHE A 159 -11.82 1.22 -3.51
N THR A 160 -12.19 -0.03 -3.55
CA THR A 160 -13.38 -0.56 -2.87
C THR A 160 -13.02 -1.76 -2.03
N VAL A 161 -13.91 -2.11 -1.11
CA VAL A 161 -13.85 -3.33 -0.28
C VAL A 161 -15.24 -3.99 -0.27
N ASP A 162 -15.28 -5.28 0.02
CA ASP A 162 -16.56 -5.99 0.12
C ASP A 162 -17.44 -5.45 1.25
N THR A 163 -16.82 -5.08 2.39
CA THR A 163 -17.49 -4.52 3.57
C THR A 163 -16.56 -3.60 4.34
N LEU A 164 -17.12 -2.57 4.97
CA LEU A 164 -16.39 -1.67 5.89
C LEU A 164 -16.15 -2.28 7.29
N GLU A 165 -16.62 -3.50 7.53
CA GLU A 165 -16.59 -4.11 8.85
C GLU A 165 -15.16 -4.30 9.38
N TYR A 166 -14.25 -4.80 8.54
CA TYR A 166 -12.84 -4.99 8.88
C TYR A 166 -12.15 -3.65 9.20
N LEU A 167 -12.34 -2.64 8.36
CA LEU A 167 -11.79 -1.29 8.57
C LEU A 167 -12.29 -0.64 9.86
N LYS A 168 -13.60 -0.82 10.18
CA LYS A 168 -14.19 -0.31 11.43
C LYS A 168 -13.66 -1.04 12.65
N LYS A 169 -13.62 -2.38 12.63
CA LYS A 169 -13.06 -3.20 13.72
C LYS A 169 -11.57 -2.92 13.94
N GLY A 170 -10.83 -2.72 12.86
CA GLY A 170 -9.41 -2.40 12.89
C GLY A 170 -9.08 -0.95 13.27
N GLY A 171 -10.06 -0.03 13.22
CA GLY A 171 -9.84 1.38 13.53
C GLY A 171 -8.97 2.13 12.51
N ARG A 172 -8.82 1.66 11.25
CA ARG A 172 -8.02 2.26 10.17
C ARG A 172 -8.84 3.06 9.17
N ILE A 173 -10.09 3.34 9.51
CA ILE A 173 -10.96 4.25 8.75
C ILE A 173 -11.12 5.56 9.53
N SER A 174 -11.05 6.70 8.83
CA SER A 174 -11.24 8.00 9.46
C SER A 174 -12.69 8.15 9.96
N SER A 175 -12.85 8.70 11.15
CA SER A 175 -14.15 8.81 11.85
C SER A 175 -15.16 9.77 11.20
N THR A 176 -14.70 10.66 10.32
CA THR A 176 -15.48 11.80 9.84
C THR A 176 -16.57 11.46 8.82
N LYS A 177 -16.54 10.28 8.18
CA LYS A 177 -17.56 9.88 7.17
C LYS A 177 -18.01 8.40 7.26
N ALA A 178 -17.59 7.67 8.28
CA ALA A 178 -17.94 6.24 8.43
C ALA A 178 -19.41 5.99 8.84
N ALA A 179 -20.31 6.93 8.62
CA ALA A 179 -21.73 6.83 8.94
C ALA A 179 -22.52 6.21 7.78
N VAL A 180 -22.16 5.02 7.37
CA VAL A 180 -23.10 4.23 6.59
C VAL A 180 -23.50 3.03 7.45
N GLY A 181 -24.71 3.11 8.00
CA GLY A 181 -25.39 1.93 8.52
C GLY A 181 -25.34 0.83 7.45
N SER A 182 -25.45 -0.42 7.87
CA SER A 182 -25.50 -1.60 7.00
C SER A 182 -26.70 -1.55 6.04
N LEU A 183 -26.68 -0.62 5.08
CA LEU A 183 -27.64 -0.63 4.00
C LEU A 183 -27.26 -1.78 3.07
N LEU A 184 -28.17 -2.72 2.96
CA LEU A 184 -28.03 -3.91 2.15
C LEU A 184 -27.61 -3.51 0.71
N ASN A 185 -26.49 -4.07 0.23
CA ASN A 185 -26.02 -3.88 -1.14
C ASN A 185 -25.40 -2.51 -1.50
N ILE A 186 -24.91 -1.74 -0.52
CA ILE A 186 -24.10 -0.54 -0.77
C ILE A 186 -22.62 -0.88 -0.64
N LYS A 187 -21.83 -0.51 -1.66
CA LYS A 187 -20.39 -0.69 -1.72
C LYS A 187 -19.70 0.66 -1.63
N PRO A 188 -18.70 0.83 -0.77
CA PRO A 188 -17.98 2.10 -0.63
C PRO A 188 -16.98 2.32 -1.77
N ILE A 189 -16.76 3.58 -2.12
CA ILE A 189 -15.57 4.04 -2.84
C ILE A 189 -14.71 4.77 -1.83
N LEU A 190 -13.46 4.36 -1.74
CA LEU A 190 -12.50 4.73 -0.70
C LEU A 190 -11.24 5.35 -1.32
N GLU A 191 -10.57 6.17 -0.55
CA GLU A 191 -9.23 6.70 -0.79
C GLU A 191 -8.36 6.51 0.45
N VAL A 192 -7.05 6.74 0.33
CA VAL A 192 -6.18 6.99 1.47
C VAL A 192 -5.95 8.50 1.55
N LYS A 193 -6.39 9.11 2.64
CA LYS A 193 -6.24 10.54 2.91
C LYS A 193 -5.67 10.74 4.29
N ASP A 194 -4.64 11.59 4.38
CA ASP A 194 -3.92 11.84 5.63
C ASP A 194 -3.47 10.52 6.32
N GLY A 195 -3.07 9.55 5.49
CA GLY A 195 -2.57 8.25 5.93
C GLY A 195 -3.62 7.24 6.43
N LEU A 196 -4.90 7.58 6.41
CA LEU A 196 -6.01 6.73 6.83
C LEU A 196 -7.01 6.53 5.69
N VAL A 197 -7.77 5.43 5.75
CA VAL A 197 -8.83 5.17 4.79
C VAL A 197 -9.99 6.16 5.00
N SER A 198 -10.43 6.79 3.93
CA SER A 198 -11.55 7.73 3.89
C SER A 198 -12.55 7.32 2.82
N GLN A 199 -13.85 7.54 3.08
CA GLN A 199 -14.90 7.26 2.09
C GLN A 199 -15.20 8.52 1.27
N VAL A 200 -15.06 8.42 -0.05
CA VAL A 200 -15.34 9.51 -1.00
C VAL A 200 -16.65 9.32 -1.75
N GLY A 201 -17.12 8.09 -1.87
CA GLY A 201 -18.35 7.78 -2.59
C GLY A 201 -18.94 6.44 -2.20
N GLN A 202 -19.99 6.08 -2.89
CA GLN A 202 -20.63 4.78 -2.75
C GLN A 202 -21.40 4.38 -4.02
N ALA A 203 -21.51 3.09 -4.26
CA ALA A 203 -22.31 2.53 -5.34
C ALA A 203 -23.35 1.56 -4.81
N ARG A 204 -24.51 1.50 -5.46
CA ARG A 204 -25.53 0.49 -5.15
C ARG A 204 -25.33 -0.74 -6.04
N GLY A 205 -25.00 -1.87 -5.40
CA GLY A 205 -24.74 -3.14 -6.08
C GLY A 205 -23.31 -3.26 -6.63
N LYS A 206 -22.74 -4.47 -6.54
CA LYS A 206 -21.36 -4.75 -6.97
C LYS A 206 -21.10 -4.38 -8.44
N LYS A 207 -22.10 -4.49 -9.32
CA LYS A 207 -21.95 -4.18 -10.75
C LYS A 207 -21.62 -2.71 -11.05
N ASN A 208 -22.05 -1.80 -10.19
CA ASN A 208 -21.88 -0.36 -10.39
C ASN A 208 -20.63 0.23 -9.73
N VAL A 209 -19.90 -0.58 -8.92
CA VAL A 209 -18.76 -0.10 -8.11
C VAL A 209 -17.66 0.46 -8.99
N THR A 210 -17.23 -0.29 -10.00
CA THR A 210 -16.13 0.10 -10.89
C THR A 210 -16.46 1.38 -11.64
N ASN A 211 -17.68 1.50 -12.18
CA ASN A 211 -18.10 2.72 -12.87
C ASN A 211 -18.11 3.93 -11.94
N LYS A 212 -18.62 3.77 -10.70
CA LYS A 212 -18.61 4.88 -9.72
C LYS A 212 -17.20 5.25 -9.27
N MET A 213 -16.30 4.28 -9.14
CA MET A 213 -14.88 4.55 -8.87
C MET A 213 -14.25 5.37 -10.00
N ILE A 214 -14.49 5.00 -11.26
CA ILE A 214 -14.01 5.76 -12.43
C ILE A 214 -14.58 7.17 -12.47
N GLU A 215 -15.86 7.36 -12.14
CA GLU A 215 -16.45 8.70 -12.03
C GLU A 215 -15.69 9.55 -11.00
N CYS A 216 -15.48 9.02 -9.79
CA CYS A 216 -14.73 9.73 -8.75
C CYS A 216 -13.28 10.02 -9.18
N ILE A 217 -12.61 9.09 -9.85
CA ILE A 217 -11.25 9.32 -10.40
C ILE A 217 -11.26 10.44 -11.43
N LYS A 218 -12.24 10.45 -12.35
CA LYS A 218 -12.36 11.50 -13.37
C LYS A 218 -12.64 12.87 -12.76
N GLU A 219 -13.47 12.94 -11.72
CA GLU A 219 -13.72 14.18 -10.96
C GLU A 219 -12.42 14.77 -10.39
N GLU A 220 -11.48 13.90 -9.94
CA GLU A 220 -10.17 14.34 -9.41
C GLU A 220 -9.14 14.65 -10.51
N LEU A 221 -9.15 13.94 -11.65
CA LEU A 221 -8.21 14.14 -12.76
C LEU A 221 -8.58 15.38 -13.61
N GLY A 222 -9.86 15.76 -13.69
CA GLY A 222 -10.34 16.77 -14.61
C GLY A 222 -10.38 16.29 -16.06
N ASP A 223 -10.02 17.16 -17.02
CA ASP A 223 -10.18 16.89 -18.46
C ASP A 223 -9.11 15.96 -19.03
N ASP A 224 -7.92 15.89 -18.41
CA ASP A 224 -6.79 15.08 -18.91
C ASP A 224 -6.71 13.71 -18.24
N ILE A 225 -7.48 12.78 -18.78
CA ILE A 225 -7.66 11.44 -18.22
C ILE A 225 -6.72 10.37 -18.78
N GLU A 226 -6.03 10.63 -19.91
CA GLU A 226 -5.12 9.63 -20.48
C GLU A 226 -3.87 9.45 -19.61
N GLN A 227 -3.46 8.21 -19.38
CA GLN A 227 -2.35 7.86 -18.50
C GLN A 227 -1.27 7.06 -19.25
N ASP A 228 -0.02 7.33 -18.98
CA ASP A 228 1.06 6.46 -19.46
C ASP A 228 1.12 5.14 -18.68
N GLU A 229 0.95 5.21 -17.37
CA GLU A 229 0.94 4.06 -16.45
C GLU A 229 -0.30 4.07 -15.57
N VAL A 230 -0.86 2.90 -15.32
CA VAL A 230 -1.95 2.66 -14.36
C VAL A 230 -1.56 1.53 -13.43
N TYR A 231 -1.84 1.69 -12.15
CA TYR A 231 -1.56 0.68 -11.13
C TYR A 231 -2.87 0.13 -10.61
N ILE A 232 -3.00 -1.21 -10.60
CA ILE A 232 -4.19 -1.91 -10.13
C ILE A 232 -3.82 -2.73 -8.90
N GLY A 233 -4.46 -2.38 -7.77
CA GLY A 233 -4.39 -3.16 -6.53
C GLY A 233 -5.60 -4.12 -6.43
N TYR A 234 -5.35 -5.35 -6.03
CA TYR A 234 -6.42 -6.33 -5.80
C TYR A 234 -6.05 -7.32 -4.69
N SER A 235 -7.04 -7.95 -4.08
CA SER A 235 -6.81 -9.01 -3.09
C SER A 235 -6.97 -10.40 -3.70
N ASP A 236 -8.12 -11.02 -3.54
CA ASP A 236 -8.42 -12.41 -3.89
C ASP A 236 -9.38 -12.56 -5.10
N ASP A 237 -10.00 -11.48 -5.57
CA ASP A 237 -10.97 -11.51 -6.67
C ASP A 237 -10.31 -11.22 -8.03
N LEU A 238 -9.84 -12.28 -8.71
CA LEU A 238 -9.25 -12.16 -10.04
C LEU A 238 -10.22 -11.62 -11.10
N LYS A 239 -11.55 -11.87 -10.94
CA LYS A 239 -12.54 -11.30 -11.86
C LYS A 239 -12.67 -9.79 -11.69
N GLU A 240 -12.58 -9.32 -10.46
CA GLU A 240 -12.57 -7.87 -10.21
C GLU A 240 -11.29 -7.22 -10.77
N ARG A 241 -10.13 -7.87 -10.64
CA ARG A 241 -8.88 -7.42 -11.27
C ARG A 241 -9.03 -7.31 -12.79
N GLU A 242 -9.57 -8.35 -13.45
CA GLU A 242 -9.80 -8.35 -14.90
C GLU A 242 -10.72 -7.21 -15.31
N LYS A 243 -11.83 -7.02 -14.60
CA LYS A 243 -12.78 -5.94 -14.84
C LYS A 243 -12.16 -4.55 -14.68
N LEU A 244 -11.34 -4.34 -13.63
CA LEU A 244 -10.58 -3.10 -13.44
C LEU A 244 -9.58 -2.88 -14.58
N THR A 245 -8.94 -3.95 -15.05
CA THR A 245 -8.01 -3.90 -16.18
C THR A 245 -8.70 -3.47 -17.48
N GLU A 246 -9.85 -4.05 -17.80
CA GLU A 246 -10.61 -3.73 -19.01
C GLU A 246 -11.07 -2.26 -19.01
N ILE A 247 -11.65 -1.81 -17.91
CA ILE A 247 -12.11 -0.42 -17.81
C ILE A 247 -10.93 0.58 -17.78
N ALA A 248 -9.82 0.23 -17.17
CA ALA A 248 -8.62 1.07 -17.18
C ALA A 248 -8.07 1.25 -18.60
N LYS A 249 -8.02 0.18 -19.40
CA LYS A 249 -7.63 0.23 -20.81
C LYS A 249 -8.56 1.11 -21.65
N GLU A 250 -9.87 0.96 -21.44
CA GLU A 250 -10.87 1.74 -22.17
C GLU A 250 -10.80 3.24 -21.84
N VAL A 251 -10.73 3.56 -20.55
CA VAL A 251 -10.86 4.95 -20.05
C VAL A 251 -9.55 5.71 -20.09
N PHE A 252 -8.47 5.11 -19.58
CA PHE A 252 -7.19 5.81 -19.39
C PHE A 252 -6.18 5.53 -20.51
N LYS A 253 -6.40 4.55 -21.36
CA LYS A 253 -5.56 4.14 -22.50
C LYS A 253 -4.08 4.01 -22.15
N PRO A 254 -3.71 3.33 -21.05
CA PRO A 254 -2.35 3.30 -20.55
C PRO A 254 -1.43 2.52 -21.50
N LYS A 255 -0.15 2.95 -21.56
CA LYS A 255 0.92 2.17 -22.21
C LYS A 255 1.34 0.97 -21.36
N LYS A 256 1.18 1.10 -20.03
CA LYS A 256 1.56 0.06 -19.06
C LYS A 256 0.53 -0.07 -17.95
N ILE A 257 0.24 -1.29 -17.53
CA ILE A 257 -0.56 -1.59 -16.34
C ILE A 257 0.27 -2.45 -15.42
N GLU A 258 0.41 -2.00 -14.18
CA GLU A 258 1.08 -2.72 -13.11
C GLU A 258 0.07 -3.26 -12.10
N TYR A 259 0.37 -4.44 -11.52
CA TYR A 259 -0.52 -5.12 -10.60
C TYR A 259 0.15 -5.29 -9.25
N PHE A 260 -0.60 -5.06 -8.17
CA PHE A 260 -0.18 -5.29 -6.80
C PHE A 260 -1.21 -6.16 -6.08
N ILE A 261 -0.73 -7.18 -5.38
CA ILE A 261 -1.57 -8.01 -4.52
C ILE A 261 -1.59 -7.39 -3.13
N VAL A 262 -2.78 -7.15 -2.60
CA VAL A 262 -2.95 -6.65 -1.23
C VAL A 262 -2.54 -7.74 -0.25
N GLY A 263 -1.52 -7.46 0.54
CA GLY A 263 -0.91 -8.39 1.49
C GLY A 263 -1.78 -8.69 2.72
N THR A 264 -1.27 -9.57 3.59
CA THR A 264 -2.07 -10.14 4.66
C THR A 264 -2.33 -9.16 5.80
N CYS A 265 -1.35 -8.32 6.15
CA CYS A 265 -1.53 -7.29 7.18
C CYS A 265 -2.51 -6.20 6.76
N ILE A 266 -2.48 -5.77 5.49
CA ILE A 266 -3.51 -4.86 4.95
C ILE A 266 -4.86 -5.58 4.89
N GLY A 267 -4.90 -6.81 4.39
CA GLY A 267 -6.09 -7.65 4.30
C GLY A 267 -6.78 -7.90 5.64
N ALA A 268 -6.02 -7.96 6.73
CA ALA A 268 -6.56 -8.09 8.08
C ALA A 268 -7.48 -6.90 8.45
N HIS A 269 -7.25 -5.73 7.88
CA HIS A 269 -8.04 -4.52 8.12
C HIS A 269 -9.00 -4.18 6.98
N SER A 270 -8.71 -4.55 5.74
CA SER A 270 -9.60 -4.29 4.59
C SER A 270 -10.60 -5.42 4.35
N GLY A 271 -10.28 -6.63 4.79
CA GLY A 271 -11.02 -7.83 4.42
C GLY A 271 -10.75 -8.25 2.97
N PRO A 272 -11.43 -9.33 2.52
CA PRO A 272 -11.35 -9.79 1.13
C PRO A 272 -12.14 -8.88 0.19
N GLY A 273 -11.87 -8.99 -1.14
CA GLY A 273 -12.60 -8.25 -2.18
C GLY A 273 -12.13 -6.80 -2.37
N VAL A 274 -10.86 -6.51 -2.04
CA VAL A 274 -10.25 -5.22 -2.40
C VAL A 274 -10.02 -5.16 -3.90
N GLY A 275 -10.35 -4.03 -4.50
CA GLY A 275 -10.02 -3.69 -5.88
C GLY A 275 -9.86 -2.19 -6.03
N GLY A 276 -8.75 -1.72 -6.62
CA GLY A 276 -8.46 -0.29 -6.72
C GLY A 276 -7.58 0.08 -7.91
N ILE A 277 -7.58 1.36 -8.21
CA ILE A 277 -6.82 1.97 -9.31
C ILE A 277 -6.06 3.19 -8.78
N LEU A 278 -4.79 3.31 -9.17
CA LEU A 278 -3.96 4.49 -8.97
C LEU A 278 -3.56 5.06 -10.32
N VAL A 279 -3.75 6.35 -10.47
CA VAL A 279 -3.44 7.17 -11.65
C VAL A 279 -2.89 8.53 -11.22
N PHE A 280 -2.51 9.42 -12.16
CA PHE A 280 -1.86 10.68 -11.85
C PHE A 280 -2.54 11.88 -12.51
N LYS A 281 -2.61 12.99 -11.77
CA LYS A 281 -2.87 14.34 -12.32
C LYS A 281 -1.65 14.76 -13.12
N LYS A 282 -1.84 15.35 -14.30
CA LYS A 282 -0.77 15.90 -15.14
C LYS A 282 -0.30 17.27 -14.65
#